data_1416c2ccb28393c03fbe815fd780999c
#
_entry.id   1416c2ccb28393c03fbe815fd780999c
#
_cell.length_a   1.000
_cell.length_b   1.000
_cell.length_c   1.000
_cell.angle_alpha   90.00
_cell.angle_beta   90.00
_cell.angle_gamma   90.00
#
_symmetry.space_group_name_H-M   'P 1'
#
loop_
_entity.id
_entity.type
_entity.pdbx_description
1 polymer ?
#
loop_
_entity_poly.entity_id
_entity_poly.type
_entity_poly.pdbx_seq_one_letter_code
_entity_poly.pdbx_strand_id
1 'polypeptide(L)'
;MRKKTIYDGKILGLSLYDISIKGRKVKREIIEHRGAAAILAFDENDKVILVKQHRFPHGYVLEIPAGTLERGEKPIKCAFREIQEETGYKASKMTHFLTFYPS
;
A
#
# COMPACT_ATOMS: atom_id res chain seq x y z
N MET A 1 -12.94 19.99 13.90
CA MET A 1 -12.83 19.14 12.68
C MET A 1 -14.01 18.19 12.62
N ARG A 2 -14.59 18.04 11.47
CA ARG A 2 -15.78 17.26 11.25
C ARG A 2 -15.54 16.28 10.10
N LYS A 3 -15.90 15.02 10.29
CA LYS A 3 -15.72 13.95 9.31
C LYS A 3 -17.06 13.39 8.88
N LYS A 4 -17.26 13.21 7.59
CA LYS A 4 -18.41 12.50 7.04
C LYS A 4 -17.92 11.39 6.11
N THR A 5 -18.24 10.14 6.45
CA THR A 5 -17.91 8.99 5.62
C THR A 5 -18.90 8.91 4.46
N ILE A 6 -18.39 8.91 3.24
CA ILE A 6 -19.20 8.80 2.02
C ILE A 6 -19.26 7.36 1.54
N TYR A 7 -18.12 6.66 1.60
CA TYR A 7 -18.02 5.27 1.18
C TYR A 7 -17.04 4.54 2.09
N ASP A 8 -17.44 3.38 2.53
CA ASP A 8 -16.59 2.52 3.36
C ASP A 8 -16.54 1.15 2.68
N GLY A 9 -15.54 0.98 1.83
CA GLY A 9 -15.40 -0.20 1.00
C GLY A 9 -14.50 -1.25 1.61
N LYS A 10 -14.37 -2.35 0.90
CA LYS A 10 -13.52 -3.46 1.31
C LYS A 10 -12.05 -3.10 1.31
N ILE A 11 -11.63 -2.29 0.34
CA ILE A 11 -10.21 -1.92 0.14
C ILE A 11 -9.94 -0.50 0.61
N LEU A 12 -10.84 0.43 0.31
CA LEU A 12 -10.65 1.84 0.65
C LEU A 12 -11.92 2.47 1.15
N GLY A 13 -11.76 3.61 1.80
CA GLY A 13 -12.84 4.48 2.19
C GLY A 13 -12.71 5.85 1.55
N LEU A 14 -13.81 6.55 1.44
CA LEU A 14 -13.84 7.95 1.02
C LEU A 14 -14.56 8.74 2.09
N SER A 15 -13.91 9.77 2.62
CA SER A 15 -14.47 10.65 3.64
C SER A 15 -14.28 12.10 3.27
N LEU A 16 -15.25 12.91 3.70
CA LEU A 16 -15.14 14.36 3.63
C LEU A 16 -14.78 14.90 5.00
N TYR A 17 -13.79 15.78 5.03
CA TYR A 17 -13.38 16.45 6.26
C TYR A 17 -13.63 17.94 6.15
N ASP A 18 -14.28 18.49 7.16
CA ASP A 18 -14.36 19.94 7.35
C ASP A 18 -13.22 20.34 8.28
N ILE A 19 -12.26 21.08 7.77
CA ILE A 19 -11.09 21.50 8.53
C ILE A 19 -10.94 23.01 8.45
N SER A 20 -10.12 23.56 9.35
CA SER A 20 -9.80 24.99 9.35
C SER A 20 -8.33 25.15 8.99
N ILE A 21 -8.07 25.92 7.94
CA ILE A 21 -6.72 26.27 7.51
C ILE A 21 -6.60 27.78 7.54
N LYS A 22 -5.73 28.31 8.38
CA LYS A 22 -5.51 29.76 8.55
C LYS A 22 -6.82 30.51 8.77
N GLY A 23 -7.68 29.97 9.64
CA GLY A 23 -8.97 30.59 9.97
C GLY A 23 -10.07 30.38 8.93
N ARG A 24 -9.80 29.73 7.82
CA ARG A 24 -10.80 29.45 6.79
C ARG A 24 -11.30 28.02 6.91
N LYS A 25 -12.61 27.84 6.77
CA LYS A 25 -13.21 26.51 6.70
C LYS A 25 -13.08 25.99 5.27
N VAL A 26 -12.51 24.81 5.15
CA VAL A 26 -12.32 24.13 3.86
C VAL A 26 -12.76 22.69 3.97
N LYS A 27 -13.19 22.13 2.84
CA LYS A 27 -13.53 20.72 2.72
C LYS A 27 -12.40 19.96 2.04
N ARG A 28 -12.14 18.75 2.49
CA ARG A 28 -11.15 17.86 1.86
C ARG A 28 -11.77 16.50 1.63
N GLU A 29 -11.53 15.98 0.45
CA GLU A 29 -11.87 14.61 0.09
C GLU A 29 -10.65 13.75 0.38
N ILE A 30 -10.82 12.75 1.25
CA ILE A 30 -9.72 11.90 1.69
C ILE A 30 -10.04 10.45 1.36
N ILE A 31 -9.12 9.82 0.64
CA ILE A 31 -9.14 8.37 0.44
C ILE A 31 -8.42 7.73 1.61
N GLU A 32 -9.12 6.84 2.30
CA GLU A 32 -8.58 6.14 3.46
C GLU A 32 -8.21 4.71 3.05
N HIS A 33 -6.98 4.31 3.33
CA HIS A 33 -6.46 2.99 2.99
C HIS A 33 -5.51 2.54 4.09
N ARG A 34 -5.46 1.24 4.36
CA ARG A 34 -4.58 0.70 5.41
C ARG A 34 -3.10 0.82 5.10
N GLY A 35 -2.77 1.06 3.85
CA GLY A 35 -1.40 1.09 3.39
C GLY A 35 -0.97 -0.24 2.79
N ALA A 36 0.17 -0.21 2.16
CA ALA A 36 0.74 -1.38 1.51
C ALA A 36 2.26 -1.37 1.66
N ALA A 37 2.86 -2.54 1.56
CA ALA A 37 4.30 -2.67 1.47
C ALA A 37 4.65 -3.17 0.07
N ALA A 38 5.63 -2.53 -0.56
CA ALA A 38 6.22 -2.97 -1.81
C ALA A 38 7.65 -3.40 -1.55
N ILE A 39 8.09 -4.46 -2.19
CA ILE A 39 9.38 -5.08 -1.90
C ILE A 39 10.26 -5.07 -3.15
N LEU A 40 11.42 -4.44 -3.05
CA LEU A 40 12.48 -4.60 -4.03
C LEU A 40 13.34 -5.77 -3.58
N ALA A 41 13.14 -6.92 -4.21
CA ALA A 41 13.74 -8.17 -3.81
C ALA A 41 14.75 -8.65 -4.85
N PHE A 42 15.85 -9.22 -4.37
CA PHE A 42 16.89 -9.82 -5.21
C PHE A 42 17.03 -11.29 -4.87
N ASP A 43 17.15 -12.12 -5.90
CA ASP A 43 17.44 -13.54 -5.71
C ASP A 43 18.95 -13.77 -5.47
N GLU A 44 19.34 -15.02 -5.36
CA GLU A 44 20.74 -15.40 -5.12
C GLU A 44 21.68 -15.02 -6.27
N ASN A 45 21.15 -14.69 -7.43
CA ASN A 45 21.92 -14.25 -8.61
C ASN A 45 21.85 -12.74 -8.80
N ASP A 46 21.45 -11.97 -7.78
CA ASP A 46 21.26 -10.53 -7.81
C ASP A 46 20.28 -10.04 -8.88
N LYS A 47 19.30 -10.87 -9.21
CA LYS A 47 18.24 -10.49 -10.13
C LYS A 47 17.00 -10.03 -9.36
N VAL A 48 16.39 -8.97 -9.86
CA VAL A 48 15.15 -8.44 -9.28
C VAL A 48 14.01 -9.40 -9.52
N ILE A 49 13.27 -9.70 -8.47
CA ILE A 49 12.09 -10.56 -8.54
C ILE A 49 10.88 -9.71 -8.91
N LEU A 50 10.21 -10.08 -10.00
CA LEU A 50 8.98 -9.44 -10.44
C LEU A 50 7.84 -10.45 -10.43
N VAL A 51 6.62 -9.98 -10.23
CA VAL A 51 5.41 -10.78 -10.31
C VAL A 51 4.56 -10.28 -11.48
N LYS A 52 3.89 -11.21 -12.16
CA LYS A 52 2.97 -10.88 -13.23
C LYS A 52 1.56 -10.88 -12.67
N GLN A 53 0.90 -9.72 -12.72
CA GLN A 53 -0.41 -9.52 -12.12
C GLN A 53 -1.40 -9.02 -13.16
N HIS A 54 -2.64 -9.51 -13.08
CA HIS A 54 -3.74 -8.95 -13.87
C HIS A 54 -4.29 -7.72 -13.15
N ARG A 55 -4.18 -6.56 -13.79
CA ARG A 55 -4.64 -5.27 -13.25
C ARG A 55 -5.69 -4.67 -14.16
N PHE A 56 -6.95 -4.84 -13.80
CA PHE A 56 -8.06 -4.22 -14.52
C PHE A 56 -7.92 -2.68 -14.46
N PRO A 57 -8.14 -1.95 -15.55
CA PRO A 57 -8.46 -2.39 -16.92
C PRO A 57 -7.22 -2.63 -17.81
N HIS A 58 -6.02 -2.64 -17.27
CA HIS A 58 -4.76 -2.65 -18.04
C HIS A 58 -4.30 -4.02 -18.51
N GLY A 59 -4.90 -5.10 -18.03
CA GLY A 59 -4.45 -6.44 -18.33
C GLY A 59 -3.29 -6.88 -17.45
N TYR A 60 -2.39 -7.70 -17.98
CA TYR A 60 -1.25 -8.20 -17.21
C TYR A 60 -0.11 -7.19 -17.21
N VAL A 61 0.47 -6.98 -16.04
CA VAL A 61 1.62 -6.10 -15.84
C VAL A 61 2.66 -6.81 -14.98
N LEU A 62 3.92 -6.42 -15.17
CA LEU A 62 5.02 -6.88 -14.31
C LEU A 62 5.24 -5.85 -13.21
N GLU A 63 5.27 -6.32 -11.97
CA GLU A 63 5.35 -5.46 -10.80
C GLU A 63 6.35 -6.04 -9.80
N ILE A 64 6.89 -5.18 -8.94
CA ILE A 64 7.56 -5.69 -7.74
C ILE A 64 6.50 -6.27 -6.80
N PRO A 65 6.83 -7.29 -6.01
CA PRO A 65 5.89 -7.85 -5.04
C PRO A 65 5.39 -6.78 -4.08
N ALA A 66 4.11 -6.81 -3.80
CA ALA A 66 3.48 -5.84 -2.91
C ALA A 66 2.18 -6.39 -2.36
N GLY A 67 1.75 -5.87 -1.23
CA GLY A 67 0.46 -6.24 -0.68
C GLY A 67 -0.03 -5.27 0.37
N THR A 68 -1.33 -5.30 0.61
CA THR A 68 -1.99 -4.44 1.58
C THR A 68 -1.71 -4.93 2.99
N LEU A 69 -1.44 -3.98 3.89
CA LEU A 69 -1.27 -4.29 5.30
C LEU A 69 -2.56 -4.86 5.90
N GLU A 70 -2.40 -5.90 6.70
CA GLU A 70 -3.48 -6.37 7.55
C GLU A 70 -3.67 -5.40 8.72
N ARG A 71 -4.83 -5.47 9.38
CA ARG A 71 -5.13 -4.60 10.50
C ARG A 71 -4.07 -4.74 11.59
N GLY A 72 -3.44 -3.63 11.97
CA GLY A 72 -2.40 -3.60 12.99
C GLY A 72 -1.06 -4.17 12.58
N GLU A 73 -0.91 -4.57 11.32
CA GLU A 73 0.34 -5.12 10.81
C GLU A 73 1.35 -4.01 10.55
N LYS A 74 2.60 -4.25 10.97
CA LYS A 74 3.70 -3.33 10.66
C LYS A 74 4.15 -3.52 9.21
N PRO A 75 4.55 -2.45 8.51
CA PRO A 75 5.01 -2.58 7.11
C PRO A 75 6.09 -3.63 6.88
N ILE A 76 7.07 -3.73 7.76
CA ILE A 76 8.14 -4.74 7.62
C ILE A 76 7.59 -6.17 7.73
N LYS A 77 6.63 -6.39 8.60
CA LYS A 77 5.97 -7.70 8.74
C LYS A 77 5.16 -8.04 7.51
N CYS A 78 4.45 -7.05 6.96
CA CYS A 78 3.72 -7.18 5.71
C CYS A 78 4.66 -7.58 4.57
N ALA A 79 5.82 -6.92 4.47
CA ALA A 79 6.80 -7.21 3.44
C ALA A 79 7.31 -8.66 3.51
N PHE A 80 7.65 -9.15 4.68
CA PHE A 80 8.06 -10.54 4.87
C PHE A 80 6.96 -11.53 4.48
N ARG A 81 5.73 -11.23 4.87
CA ARG A 81 4.58 -12.08 4.55
C ARG A 81 4.28 -12.09 3.05
N GLU A 82 4.21 -10.92 2.45
CA GLU A 82 3.81 -10.78 1.04
C GLU A 82 4.84 -11.37 0.08
N ILE A 83 6.14 -11.21 0.34
CA ILE A 83 7.14 -11.80 -0.54
C ILE A 83 7.01 -13.33 -0.58
N GLN A 84 6.72 -13.93 0.56
CA GLN A 84 6.54 -15.37 0.62
C GLN A 84 5.24 -15.82 -0.04
N GLU A 85 4.14 -15.11 0.21
CA GLU A 85 2.83 -15.43 -0.37
C GLU A 85 2.82 -15.27 -1.88
N GLU A 86 3.41 -14.20 -2.40
CA GLU A 86 3.34 -13.89 -3.83
C GLU A 86 4.40 -14.62 -4.67
N THR A 87 5.55 -14.91 -4.11
CA THR A 87 6.67 -15.46 -4.88
C THR A 87 7.12 -16.83 -4.42
N GLY A 88 6.75 -17.25 -3.22
CA GLY A 88 7.27 -18.47 -2.61
C GLY A 88 8.65 -18.31 -2.00
N TYR A 89 9.33 -17.18 -2.23
CA TYR A 89 10.64 -16.93 -1.62
C TYR A 89 10.48 -16.49 -0.17
N LYS A 90 11.42 -16.91 0.66
CA LYS A 90 11.50 -16.45 2.04
C LYS A 90 12.66 -15.48 2.16
N ALA A 91 12.37 -14.25 2.59
CA ALA A 91 13.42 -13.25 2.76
C ALA A 91 14.29 -13.59 3.98
N SER A 92 15.61 -13.52 3.81
CA SER A 92 16.55 -13.66 4.92
C SER A 92 16.78 -12.33 5.63
N LYS A 93 16.65 -11.22 4.91
CA LYS A 93 16.86 -9.87 5.43
C LYS A 93 15.96 -8.89 4.72
N MET A 94 15.43 -7.93 5.45
CA MET A 94 14.57 -6.90 4.93
C MET A 94 14.94 -5.56 5.54
N THR A 95 15.08 -4.53 4.70
CA THR A 95 15.40 -3.18 5.16
C THR A 95 14.34 -2.22 4.64
N HIS A 96 13.72 -1.47 5.53
CA HIS A 96 12.77 -0.41 5.15
C HIS A 96 13.59 0.83 4.77
N PHE A 97 13.44 1.29 3.53
CA PHE A 97 14.24 2.44 3.09
C PHE A 97 13.42 3.63 2.62
N LEU A 98 12.12 3.47 2.42
CA LEU A 98 11.28 4.56 1.93
C LEU A 98 9.84 4.40 2.36
N THR A 99 9.22 5.48 2.79
CA THR A 99 7.77 5.58 2.98
C THR A 99 7.30 6.82 2.24
N PHE A 100 6.21 6.68 1.48
CA PHE A 100 5.63 7.81 0.78
C PHE A 100 4.11 7.70 0.74
N TYR A 101 3.46 8.82 0.47
CA TYR A 101 2.01 8.89 0.34
C TYR A 101 1.69 9.33 -1.09
N PRO A 102 1.03 8.48 -1.90
CA PRO A 102 0.58 8.89 -3.22
C PRO A 102 -0.48 9.98 -3.09
N SER A 103 -0.39 10.98 -3.94
CA SER A 103 -1.35 12.09 -3.95
C SER A 103 -2.59 11.77 -4.79
#